data_561925c36f2933962d35e8d370343140
#
_entry.id   561925c36f2933962d35e8d370343140
#
_cell.length_a   1.000
_cell.length_b   1.000
_cell.length_c   1.000
_cell.angle_alpha   90.00
_cell.angle_beta   90.00
_cell.angle_gamma   90.00
#
_symmetry.space_group_name_H-M   'P 1'
#
loop_
_entity.id
_entity.type
_entity.pdbx_description
1 polymer ?
#
loop_
_entity_poly.entity_id
_entity_poly.type
_entity_poly.pdbx_seq_one_letter_code
_entity_poly.pdbx_strand_id
1 'polypeptide(L)'
;MRFTRNDTNADGIGDFQGIIEKLDYIKELGCNAIWINPCFLSPFGDAGYDVADYCRVAPRYGTNEDLKRVFEEAHKRDMHVLLDLVPGHTSVEHPWFKESMKADRNEFTDRYVWTNNVWEAPEGMGSLRGISERDGACAINFFSNQPALNYGFYQPDPEKPWQQSFDDEGPQATLAAMEDVMRFWLNMGCDGFRVDMA
;
A
#
# COMPACT_ATOMS: atom_id res chain seq x y z
N MET A 1 -0.16 7.75 -17.68
CA MET A 1 -1.12 8.07 -18.77
C MET A 1 -2.52 7.83 -18.21
N ARG A 2 -3.36 8.86 -18.04
CA ARG A 2 -4.75 8.68 -17.61
C ARG A 2 -5.53 8.08 -18.77
N PHE A 3 -5.89 6.82 -18.70
CA PHE A 3 -6.78 6.18 -19.66
C PHE A 3 -8.25 6.55 -19.37
N THR A 4 -8.62 7.79 -19.55
CA THR A 4 -10.00 8.29 -19.39
C THR A 4 -10.96 7.78 -20.47
N ARG A 5 -10.53 6.89 -21.38
CA ARG A 5 -11.32 6.36 -22.48
C ARG A 5 -11.66 4.87 -22.39
N ASN A 6 -11.23 4.21 -21.33
CA ASN A 6 -11.48 2.78 -21.11
C ASN A 6 -12.38 2.57 -19.90
N ASP A 7 -13.41 3.35 -19.85
CA ASP A 7 -14.50 3.32 -18.89
C ASP A 7 -15.62 2.50 -19.52
N THR A 8 -15.81 1.27 -19.07
CA THR A 8 -16.79 0.35 -19.66
C THR A 8 -18.16 0.45 -18.99
N ASN A 9 -18.26 1.11 -17.84
CA ASN A 9 -19.49 1.29 -17.06
C ASN A 9 -20.06 2.72 -17.12
N ALA A 10 -19.36 3.65 -17.79
CA ALA A 10 -19.74 5.06 -18.00
C ALA A 10 -19.81 5.89 -16.70
N ASP A 11 -18.96 5.57 -15.70
CA ASP A 11 -18.86 6.35 -14.45
C ASP A 11 -17.79 7.45 -14.52
N GLY A 12 -17.05 7.56 -15.61
CA GLY A 12 -15.98 8.53 -15.84
C GLY A 12 -14.61 8.06 -15.35
N ILE A 13 -14.48 6.82 -14.85
CA ILE A 13 -13.25 6.22 -14.35
C ILE A 13 -12.91 5.00 -15.21
N GLY A 14 -11.65 4.89 -15.66
CA GLY A 14 -11.20 3.69 -16.37
C GLY A 14 -11.16 2.47 -15.45
N ASP A 15 -11.51 1.30 -15.96
CA ASP A 15 -11.64 0.06 -15.23
C ASP A 15 -10.80 -1.09 -15.82
N PHE A 16 -10.75 -2.24 -15.14
CA PHE A 16 -9.96 -3.39 -15.59
C PHE A 16 -10.48 -4.00 -16.89
N GLN A 17 -11.79 -3.99 -17.12
CA GLN A 17 -12.35 -4.43 -18.39
C GLN A 17 -11.84 -3.55 -19.54
N GLY A 18 -11.78 -2.24 -19.34
CA GLY A 18 -11.21 -1.30 -20.31
C GLY A 18 -9.72 -1.53 -20.58
N ILE A 19 -8.94 -1.97 -19.57
CA ILE A 19 -7.54 -2.39 -19.78
C ILE A 19 -7.50 -3.61 -20.70
N ILE A 20 -8.31 -4.64 -20.43
CA ILE A 20 -8.38 -5.87 -21.23
C ILE A 20 -8.66 -5.55 -22.70
N GLU A 21 -9.62 -4.65 -22.98
CA GLU A 21 -9.98 -4.22 -24.35
C GLU A 21 -8.85 -3.51 -25.11
N LYS A 22 -7.82 -3.04 -24.38
CA LYS A 22 -6.68 -2.32 -24.96
C LYS A 22 -5.37 -3.10 -24.98
N LEU A 23 -5.35 -4.31 -24.48
CA LEU A 23 -4.09 -5.12 -24.44
C LEU A 23 -3.51 -5.34 -25.85
N ASP A 24 -4.35 -5.60 -26.87
CA ASP A 24 -3.87 -5.77 -28.24
C ASP A 24 -3.23 -4.50 -28.78
N TYR A 25 -3.87 -3.34 -28.56
CA TYR A 25 -3.28 -2.04 -28.93
C TYR A 25 -1.94 -1.78 -28.21
N ILE A 26 -1.85 -2.10 -26.92
CA ILE A 26 -0.61 -1.93 -26.16
C ILE A 26 0.50 -2.85 -26.70
N LYS A 27 0.13 -4.09 -27.04
CA LYS A 27 1.05 -5.05 -27.66
C LYS A 27 1.55 -4.57 -29.03
N GLU A 28 0.67 -4.02 -29.86
CA GLU A 28 1.01 -3.45 -31.19
C GLU A 28 1.96 -2.25 -31.10
N LEU A 29 1.95 -1.51 -29.99
CA LEU A 29 2.95 -0.48 -29.70
C LEU A 29 4.33 -1.03 -29.35
N GLY A 30 4.49 -2.35 -29.26
CA GLY A 30 5.74 -3.02 -28.89
C GLY A 30 5.98 -3.17 -27.39
N CYS A 31 4.98 -2.90 -26.55
CA CYS A 31 5.09 -3.10 -25.10
C CYS A 31 4.96 -4.60 -24.75
N ASN A 32 5.79 -5.07 -23.86
CA ASN A 32 5.74 -6.43 -23.30
C ASN A 32 5.39 -6.47 -21.82
N ALA A 33 5.18 -5.32 -21.19
CA ALA A 33 4.74 -5.21 -19.81
C ALA A 33 3.85 -3.98 -19.62
N ILE A 34 2.93 -4.08 -18.66
CA ILE A 34 2.14 -2.94 -18.15
C ILE A 34 2.37 -2.82 -16.65
N TRP A 35 2.39 -1.61 -16.17
CA TRP A 35 2.38 -1.29 -14.74
C TRP A 35 1.06 -0.57 -14.42
N ILE A 36 0.34 -1.14 -13.45
CA ILE A 36 -0.93 -0.59 -12.97
C ILE A 36 -0.63 0.25 -11.72
N ASN A 37 -0.98 1.54 -11.77
CA ASN A 37 -0.95 2.44 -10.59
C ASN A 37 -1.79 1.86 -9.45
N PRO A 38 -1.64 2.35 -8.20
CA PRO A 38 -2.35 1.79 -7.06
C PRO A 38 -3.85 1.63 -7.34
N CYS A 39 -4.29 0.37 -7.33
CA CYS A 39 -5.68 -0.01 -7.63
C CYS A 39 -6.39 -0.66 -6.43
N PHE A 40 -5.73 -0.69 -5.28
CA PHE A 40 -6.24 -1.28 -4.05
C PHE A 40 -7.27 -0.38 -3.37
N LEU A 41 -8.01 -0.93 -2.41
CA LEU A 41 -8.97 -0.16 -1.63
C LEU A 41 -8.30 1.03 -0.96
N SER A 42 -8.84 2.22 -1.18
CA SER A 42 -8.30 3.48 -0.73
C SER A 42 -9.43 4.50 -0.56
N PRO A 43 -9.34 5.44 0.39
CA PRO A 43 -10.19 6.63 0.40
C PRO A 43 -9.87 7.63 -0.72
N PHE A 44 -8.79 7.39 -1.47
CA PHE A 44 -8.33 8.22 -2.59
C PHE A 44 -7.97 9.67 -2.22
N GLY A 45 -7.49 9.88 -1.02
CA GLY A 45 -6.90 11.16 -0.61
C GLY A 45 -5.58 11.44 -1.33
N ASP A 46 -4.91 10.39 -1.79
CA ASP A 46 -3.68 10.46 -2.60
C ASP A 46 -3.74 9.49 -3.80
N ALA A 47 -4.78 9.64 -4.63
CA ALA A 47 -4.93 8.91 -5.90
C ALA A 47 -4.76 7.38 -5.81
N GLY A 48 -4.93 6.78 -4.62
CA GLY A 48 -4.80 5.35 -4.37
C GLY A 48 -3.52 4.95 -3.60
N TYR A 49 -2.56 5.86 -3.42
CA TYR A 49 -1.36 5.59 -2.62
C TYR A 49 -1.64 5.51 -1.11
N ASP A 50 -2.74 6.07 -0.64
CA ASP A 50 -3.26 5.91 0.72
C ASP A 50 -4.08 4.61 0.86
N VAL A 51 -3.39 3.47 0.88
CA VAL A 51 -4.00 2.13 0.84
C VAL A 51 -4.72 1.81 2.15
N ALA A 52 -6.00 1.41 2.04
CA ALA A 52 -6.81 0.97 3.18
C ALA A 52 -6.95 -0.56 3.28
N ASP A 53 -6.69 -1.30 2.19
CA ASP A 53 -6.63 -2.77 2.14
C ASP A 53 -5.81 -3.19 0.93
N TYR A 54 -4.65 -3.80 1.18
CA TYR A 54 -3.71 -4.24 0.13
C TYR A 54 -4.20 -5.44 -0.68
N CYS A 55 -5.07 -6.26 -0.12
CA CYS A 55 -5.53 -7.51 -0.74
C CYS A 55 -6.91 -7.36 -1.42
N ARG A 56 -7.40 -6.15 -1.52
CA ARG A 56 -8.70 -5.84 -2.10
C ARG A 56 -8.61 -4.72 -3.12
N VAL A 57 -9.10 -4.99 -4.32
CA VAL A 57 -9.27 -3.98 -5.37
C VAL A 57 -10.32 -2.94 -4.96
N ALA A 58 -10.08 -1.67 -5.31
CA ALA A 58 -11.06 -0.61 -5.14
C ALA A 58 -12.25 -0.83 -6.08
N PRO A 59 -13.50 -0.80 -5.58
CA PRO A 59 -14.69 -1.13 -6.39
C PRO A 59 -14.87 -0.31 -7.67
N ARG A 60 -14.29 0.89 -7.73
CA ARG A 60 -14.32 1.75 -8.93
C ARG A 60 -13.56 1.18 -10.12
N TYR A 61 -12.63 0.25 -9.90
CA TYR A 61 -11.84 -0.39 -10.95
C TYR A 61 -12.32 -1.79 -11.29
N GLY A 62 -13.16 -2.38 -10.44
CA GLY A 62 -13.67 -3.74 -10.54
C GLY A 62 -13.44 -4.55 -9.27
N THR A 63 -13.22 -5.84 -9.43
CA THR A 63 -13.01 -6.81 -8.35
C THR A 63 -11.63 -7.45 -8.45
N ASN A 64 -11.25 -8.24 -7.43
CA ASN A 64 -10.02 -9.04 -7.48
C ASN A 64 -10.04 -10.02 -8.66
N GLU A 65 -11.21 -10.60 -8.97
CA GLU A 65 -11.37 -11.51 -10.12
C GLU A 65 -11.21 -10.77 -11.47
N ASP A 66 -11.66 -9.51 -11.56
CA ASP A 66 -11.45 -8.71 -12.78
C ASP A 66 -9.95 -8.39 -12.97
N LEU A 67 -9.23 -8.07 -11.89
CA LEU A 67 -7.77 -7.87 -11.95
C LEU A 67 -7.04 -9.16 -12.33
N LYS A 68 -7.45 -10.32 -11.77
CA LYS A 68 -6.92 -11.62 -12.17
C LYS A 68 -7.13 -11.88 -13.66
N ARG A 69 -8.29 -11.53 -14.21
CA ARG A 69 -8.55 -11.61 -15.65
C ARG A 69 -7.60 -10.73 -16.46
N VAL A 70 -7.21 -9.55 -15.95
CA VAL A 70 -6.19 -8.71 -16.63
C VAL A 70 -4.88 -9.48 -16.73
N PHE A 71 -4.42 -10.17 -15.66
CA PHE A 71 -3.21 -10.98 -15.70
C PHE A 71 -3.31 -12.09 -16.76
N GLU A 72 -4.40 -12.86 -16.72
CA GLU A 72 -4.64 -13.96 -17.64
C GLU A 72 -4.68 -13.50 -19.12
N GLU A 73 -5.35 -12.40 -19.39
CA GLU A 73 -5.46 -11.84 -20.75
C GLU A 73 -4.15 -11.22 -21.25
N ALA A 74 -3.36 -10.62 -20.34
CA ALA A 74 -2.01 -10.14 -20.68
C ALA A 74 -1.08 -11.30 -21.00
N HIS A 75 -1.09 -12.36 -20.19
CA HIS A 75 -0.26 -13.55 -20.39
C HIS A 75 -0.54 -14.26 -21.72
N LYS A 76 -1.83 -14.33 -22.15
CA LYS A 76 -2.18 -14.86 -23.50
C LYS A 76 -1.51 -14.10 -24.65
N ARG A 77 -1.04 -12.89 -24.39
CA ARG A 77 -0.38 -11.99 -25.35
C ARG A 77 1.13 -11.87 -25.11
N ASP A 78 1.73 -12.75 -24.29
CA ASP A 78 3.13 -12.66 -23.86
C ASP A 78 3.46 -11.27 -23.30
N MET A 79 2.58 -10.76 -22.43
CA MET A 79 2.75 -9.51 -21.69
C MET A 79 2.76 -9.76 -20.21
N HIS A 80 3.56 -9.00 -19.47
CA HIS A 80 3.65 -9.04 -18.02
C HIS A 80 2.85 -7.90 -17.39
N VAL A 81 2.35 -8.14 -16.17
CA VAL A 81 1.62 -7.13 -15.39
C VAL A 81 2.29 -6.93 -14.04
N LEU A 82 2.70 -5.69 -13.78
CA LEU A 82 3.23 -5.26 -12.49
C LEU A 82 2.19 -4.43 -11.75
N LEU A 83 2.09 -4.64 -10.45
CA LEU A 83 1.28 -3.82 -9.56
C LEU A 83 2.14 -2.79 -8.82
N ASP A 84 1.53 -1.68 -8.44
CA ASP A 84 2.18 -0.71 -7.57
C ASP A 84 2.09 -1.20 -6.11
N LEU A 85 3.23 -1.37 -5.46
CA LEU A 85 3.34 -1.71 -4.04
C LEU A 85 3.75 -0.47 -3.26
N VAL A 86 2.96 -0.09 -2.28
CA VAL A 86 3.21 1.07 -1.40
C VAL A 86 3.61 0.57 -0.01
N PRO A 87 4.89 0.22 0.23
CA PRO A 87 5.31 -0.40 1.48
C PRO A 87 5.59 0.59 2.60
N GLY A 88 5.79 1.88 2.30
CA GLY A 88 6.25 2.87 3.27
C GLY A 88 5.18 3.34 4.26
N HIS A 89 3.89 3.23 3.91
CA HIS A 89 2.78 3.73 4.72
C HIS A 89 1.45 3.06 4.33
N THR A 90 0.43 3.30 5.13
CA THR A 90 -0.95 2.97 4.79
C THR A 90 -1.83 4.22 4.85
N SER A 91 -3.12 4.09 4.51
CA SER A 91 -4.12 5.06 4.93
C SER A 91 -4.36 4.99 6.44
N VAL A 92 -4.78 6.10 7.05
CA VAL A 92 -5.32 6.10 8.42
C VAL A 92 -6.58 5.22 8.55
N GLU A 93 -7.21 4.87 7.43
CA GLU A 93 -8.37 3.99 7.41
C GLU A 93 -8.02 2.50 7.39
N HIS A 94 -6.74 2.15 7.22
CA HIS A 94 -6.30 0.77 7.22
C HIS A 94 -6.59 0.09 8.57
N PRO A 95 -7.10 -1.14 8.59
CA PRO A 95 -7.36 -1.89 9.83
C PRO A 95 -6.14 -1.99 10.74
N TRP A 96 -4.95 -2.20 10.20
CA TRP A 96 -3.70 -2.24 10.98
C TRP A 96 -3.47 -0.94 11.75
N PHE A 97 -3.73 0.22 11.13
CA PHE A 97 -3.55 1.51 11.79
C PHE A 97 -4.57 1.71 12.91
N LYS A 98 -5.84 1.39 12.63
CA LYS A 98 -6.92 1.48 13.63
C LYS A 98 -6.63 0.62 14.86
N GLU A 99 -6.12 -0.59 14.66
CA GLU A 99 -5.71 -1.45 15.76
C GLU A 99 -4.47 -0.93 16.50
N SER A 100 -3.49 -0.35 15.80
CA SER A 100 -2.29 0.21 16.42
C SER A 100 -2.56 1.43 17.29
N MET A 101 -3.69 2.13 17.08
CA MET A 101 -4.10 3.30 17.86
C MET A 101 -4.71 2.96 19.23
N LYS A 102 -5.04 1.69 19.50
CA LYS A 102 -5.66 1.27 20.75
C LYS A 102 -4.70 1.40 21.93
N ALA A 103 -5.25 1.69 23.12
CA ALA A 103 -4.48 1.79 24.36
C ALA A 103 -3.86 0.45 24.75
N ASP A 104 -4.61 -0.65 24.60
CA ASP A 104 -4.15 -2.00 24.90
C ASP A 104 -3.22 -2.51 23.81
N ARG A 105 -2.07 -3.09 24.23
CA ARG A 105 -1.14 -3.72 23.28
C ARG A 105 -1.80 -4.89 22.56
N ASN A 106 -1.56 -4.94 21.24
CA ASN A 106 -2.00 -6.00 20.36
C ASN A 106 -0.92 -6.24 19.27
N GLU A 107 -1.15 -7.17 18.37
CA GLU A 107 -0.22 -7.54 17.29
C GLU A 107 0.12 -6.39 16.31
N PHE A 108 -0.67 -5.32 16.30
CA PHE A 108 -0.46 -4.15 15.43
C PHE A 108 0.18 -2.97 16.16
N THR A 109 0.41 -3.06 17.48
CA THR A 109 0.92 -1.95 18.31
C THR A 109 2.21 -1.36 17.74
N ASP A 110 3.11 -2.20 17.25
CA ASP A 110 4.43 -1.83 16.75
C ASP A 110 4.52 -1.85 15.22
N ARG A 111 3.37 -1.98 14.53
CA ARG A 111 3.26 -1.98 13.06
C ARG A 111 3.61 -0.65 12.43
N TYR A 112 3.48 0.44 13.18
CA TYR A 112 3.77 1.80 12.76
C TYR A 112 4.80 2.44 13.67
N VAL A 113 5.47 3.49 13.17
CA VAL A 113 6.46 4.23 13.96
C VAL A 113 5.75 5.17 14.93
N TRP A 114 5.67 4.79 16.19
CA TRP A 114 5.09 5.57 17.28
C TRP A 114 6.15 6.00 18.29
N THR A 115 6.10 7.27 18.71
CA THR A 115 6.88 7.74 19.86
C THR A 115 6.23 7.31 21.17
N ASN A 116 6.94 7.51 22.31
CA ASN A 116 6.44 7.09 23.62
C ASN A 116 5.45 8.09 24.26
N ASN A 117 5.39 9.31 23.74
CA ASN A 117 4.46 10.33 24.23
C ASN A 117 4.10 11.32 23.11
N VAL A 118 2.96 11.99 23.27
CA VAL A 118 2.41 12.89 22.25
C VAL A 118 3.26 14.14 21.99
N TRP A 119 4.13 14.52 22.92
CA TRP A 119 5.00 15.71 22.79
C TRP A 119 6.30 15.42 22.06
N GLU A 120 6.70 14.16 21.99
CA GLU A 120 7.86 13.70 21.24
C GLU A 120 7.47 13.47 19.78
N ALA A 121 8.25 13.99 18.84
CA ALA A 121 8.05 13.78 17.41
C ALA A 121 9.25 13.07 16.80
N PRO A 122 9.05 12.18 15.83
CA PRO A 122 10.14 11.65 15.02
C PRO A 122 10.89 12.80 14.32
N GLU A 123 12.20 12.82 14.45
CA GLU A 123 13.04 13.87 13.88
C GLU A 123 12.98 13.82 12.34
N GLY A 124 12.79 14.96 11.70
CA GLY A 124 12.75 15.09 10.24
C GLY A 124 11.47 14.55 9.58
N MET A 125 10.51 14.04 10.36
CA MET A 125 9.23 13.53 9.86
C MET A 125 8.06 14.32 10.43
N GLY A 126 6.97 14.44 9.68
CA GLY A 126 5.69 14.86 10.21
C GLY A 126 5.11 13.82 11.17
N SER A 127 4.11 14.21 11.97
CA SER A 127 3.48 13.27 12.89
C SER A 127 1.99 13.53 13.09
N LEU A 128 1.24 12.44 13.31
CA LEU A 128 -0.14 12.45 13.78
C LEU A 128 -0.17 12.42 15.30
N ARG A 129 -0.95 13.30 15.91
CA ARG A 129 -1.04 13.45 17.37
C ARG A 129 -2.48 13.57 17.82
N GLY A 130 -2.78 13.02 19.01
CA GLY A 130 -4.08 13.20 19.67
C GLY A 130 -5.25 12.54 18.95
N ILE A 131 -4.98 11.56 18.07
CA ILE A 131 -6.00 10.81 17.33
C ILE A 131 -6.16 9.37 17.84
N SER A 132 -5.31 8.95 18.79
CA SER A 132 -5.22 7.59 19.31
C SER A 132 -5.63 7.50 20.76
N GLU A 133 -6.02 6.31 21.20
CA GLU A 133 -6.26 5.99 22.61
C GLU A 133 -4.95 5.81 23.37
N ARG A 134 -3.87 5.43 22.68
CA ARG A 134 -2.51 5.30 23.25
C ARG A 134 -1.82 6.66 23.30
N ASP A 135 -0.91 6.85 24.25
CA ASP A 135 0.03 7.96 24.21
C ASP A 135 1.04 7.75 23.08
N GLY A 136 1.47 8.82 22.45
CA GLY A 136 2.42 8.79 21.34
C GLY A 136 2.05 9.70 20.18
N ALA A 137 3.04 9.98 19.35
CA ALA A 137 2.89 10.60 18.04
C ALA A 137 3.28 9.56 16.98
N CYS A 138 2.41 9.32 16.00
CA CYS A 138 2.72 8.44 14.88
C CYS A 138 3.44 9.23 13.80
N ALA A 139 4.58 8.72 13.31
CA ALA A 139 5.24 9.27 12.14
C ALA A 139 4.34 9.18 10.91
N ILE A 140 4.44 10.18 10.04
CA ILE A 140 3.80 10.17 8.72
C ILE A 140 4.88 10.18 7.63
N ASN A 141 4.55 9.58 6.48
CA ASN A 141 5.48 9.54 5.36
C ASN A 141 5.40 10.80 4.50
N PHE A 142 4.23 11.09 3.90
CA PHE A 142 4.03 12.28 3.05
C PHE A 142 2.90 13.17 3.55
N PHE A 143 1.68 12.63 3.58
CA PHE A 143 0.48 13.36 3.96
C PHE A 143 0.00 12.94 5.35
N SER A 144 -0.75 13.81 6.00
CA SER A 144 -1.29 13.56 7.34
C SER A 144 -2.20 12.32 7.44
N ASN A 145 -2.65 11.78 6.32
CA ASN A 145 -3.44 10.55 6.23
C ASN A 145 -2.59 9.29 5.92
N GLN A 146 -1.26 9.40 5.98
CA GLN A 146 -0.32 8.33 5.58
C GLN A 146 0.65 7.98 6.73
N PRO A 147 0.18 7.27 7.78
CA PRO A 147 1.03 6.82 8.88
C PRO A 147 2.12 5.86 8.37
N ALA A 148 3.36 6.10 8.82
CA ALA A 148 4.53 5.36 8.39
C ALA A 148 4.58 3.97 9.01
N LEU A 149 4.72 2.94 8.18
CA LEU A 149 4.96 1.56 8.60
C LEU A 149 6.35 1.43 9.23
N ASN A 150 6.46 0.58 10.25
CA ASN A 150 7.68 0.38 11.02
C ASN A 150 8.47 -0.82 10.49
N TYR A 151 9.57 -0.55 9.79
CA TYR A 151 10.55 -1.57 9.38
C TYR A 151 11.82 -1.53 10.24
N GLY A 152 11.80 -0.74 11.33
CA GLY A 152 12.92 -0.58 12.22
C GLY A 152 13.95 0.45 11.77
N PHE A 153 14.89 0.70 12.65
CA PHE A 153 16.00 1.62 12.44
C PHE A 153 17.31 0.82 12.34
N TYR A 154 18.17 1.19 11.40
CA TYR A 154 19.48 0.55 11.23
C TYR A 154 20.38 0.78 12.47
N GLN A 155 20.31 1.97 13.04
CA GLN A 155 21.02 2.35 14.25
C GLN A 155 20.03 3.07 15.18
N PRO A 156 19.28 2.31 16.02
CA PRO A 156 18.39 2.91 17.00
C PRO A 156 19.16 3.80 17.97
N ASP A 157 18.62 4.97 18.28
CA ASP A 157 19.14 5.89 19.27
C ASP A 157 18.82 5.35 20.68
N PRO A 158 19.82 5.06 21.52
CA PRO A 158 19.57 4.54 22.88
C PRO A 158 18.76 5.49 23.78
N GLU A 159 18.73 6.80 23.46
CA GLU A 159 17.94 7.79 24.16
C GLU A 159 16.47 7.85 23.68
N LYS A 160 16.16 7.14 22.58
CA LYS A 160 14.81 7.06 21.98
C LYS A 160 14.29 5.63 21.99
N PRO A 161 13.79 5.13 23.13
CA PRO A 161 13.41 3.71 23.26
C PRO A 161 12.24 3.27 22.38
N TRP A 162 11.57 4.18 21.66
CA TRP A 162 10.58 3.88 20.65
C TRP A 162 11.20 3.51 19.29
N GLN A 163 12.48 3.77 19.09
CA GLN A 163 13.20 3.34 17.89
C GLN A 163 13.54 1.86 18.00
N GLN A 164 12.77 1.03 17.35
CA GLN A 164 13.03 -0.41 17.29
C GLN A 164 14.12 -0.72 16.27
N SER A 165 14.95 -1.71 16.55
CA SER A 165 15.89 -2.26 15.57
C SER A 165 15.13 -2.99 14.46
N PHE A 166 15.75 -3.11 13.29
CA PHE A 166 15.25 -3.94 12.21
C PHE A 166 14.98 -5.40 12.64
N ASP A 167 15.78 -5.94 13.56
CA ASP A 167 15.66 -7.32 14.05
C ASP A 167 14.59 -7.50 15.15
N ASP A 168 13.96 -6.42 15.61
CA ASP A 168 12.91 -6.50 16.64
C ASP A 168 11.61 -7.09 16.08
N GLU A 169 10.78 -7.66 16.94
CA GLU A 169 9.57 -8.38 16.58
C GLU A 169 8.59 -7.54 15.75
N GLY A 170 8.38 -6.27 16.13
CA GLY A 170 7.44 -5.36 15.44
C GLY A 170 7.83 -5.10 13.97
N PRO A 171 9.06 -4.62 13.69
CA PRO A 171 9.58 -4.47 12.34
C PRO A 171 9.55 -5.77 11.51
N GLN A 172 9.94 -6.90 12.09
CA GLN A 172 9.91 -8.19 11.41
C GLN A 172 8.47 -8.63 11.09
N ALA A 173 7.51 -8.40 11.97
CA ALA A 173 6.10 -8.66 11.71
C ALA A 173 5.54 -7.74 10.60
N THR A 174 6.03 -6.49 10.50
CA THR A 174 5.67 -5.58 9.42
C THR A 174 6.19 -6.08 8.06
N LEU A 175 7.46 -6.49 8.03
CA LEU A 175 8.07 -7.07 6.82
C LEU A 175 7.32 -8.31 6.37
N ALA A 176 7.04 -9.25 7.27
CA ALA A 176 6.32 -10.48 6.97
C ALA A 176 4.91 -10.20 6.43
N ALA A 177 4.19 -9.23 7.00
CA ALA A 177 2.87 -8.84 6.51
C ALA A 177 2.92 -8.27 5.09
N MET A 178 3.95 -7.48 4.76
CA MET A 178 4.11 -6.96 3.39
C MET A 178 4.50 -8.06 2.40
N GLU A 179 5.34 -9.02 2.82
CA GLU A 179 5.62 -10.21 2.01
C GLU A 179 4.35 -11.04 1.75
N ASP A 180 3.44 -11.16 2.71
CA ASP A 180 2.17 -11.86 2.52
C ASP A 180 1.26 -11.14 1.52
N VAL A 181 1.25 -9.81 1.51
CA VAL A 181 0.59 -9.02 0.46
C VAL A 181 1.18 -9.35 -0.92
N MET A 182 2.51 -9.39 -1.03
CA MET A 182 3.17 -9.72 -2.30
C MET A 182 2.82 -11.16 -2.73
N ARG A 183 2.89 -12.13 -1.82
CA ARG A 183 2.50 -13.54 -2.09
C ARG A 183 1.06 -13.66 -2.55
N PHE A 184 0.15 -12.90 -1.95
CA PHE A 184 -1.26 -12.89 -2.34
C PHE A 184 -1.44 -12.56 -3.82
N TRP A 185 -0.84 -11.47 -4.30
CA TRP A 185 -0.99 -11.03 -5.69
C TRP A 185 -0.19 -11.88 -6.68
N LEU A 186 1.01 -12.36 -6.30
CA LEU A 186 1.78 -13.31 -7.11
C LEU A 186 1.01 -14.62 -7.32
N ASN A 187 0.35 -15.13 -6.29
CA ASN A 187 -0.50 -16.32 -6.38
C ASN A 187 -1.74 -16.09 -7.26
N MET A 188 -2.21 -14.86 -7.40
CA MET A 188 -3.28 -14.50 -8.32
C MET A 188 -2.84 -14.33 -9.77
N GLY A 189 -1.53 -14.31 -10.04
CA GLY A 189 -0.96 -14.22 -11.38
C GLY A 189 -0.24 -12.92 -11.71
N CYS A 190 -0.05 -12.01 -10.76
CA CYS A 190 0.80 -10.84 -10.93
C CYS A 190 2.25 -11.27 -11.20
N ASP A 191 2.95 -10.59 -12.13
CA ASP A 191 4.33 -10.93 -12.49
C ASP A 191 5.37 -10.23 -11.61
N GLY A 192 4.98 -9.19 -10.87
CA GLY A 192 5.88 -8.45 -10.02
C GLY A 192 5.33 -7.11 -9.57
N PHE A 193 6.20 -6.29 -8.98
CA PHE A 193 5.80 -5.01 -8.39
C PHE A 193 6.73 -3.88 -8.84
N ARG A 194 6.12 -2.71 -9.01
CA ARG A 194 6.83 -1.44 -8.90
C ARG A 194 6.70 -1.00 -7.45
N VAL A 195 7.83 -0.93 -6.76
CA VAL A 195 7.85 -0.55 -5.34
C VAL A 195 7.92 0.97 -5.24
N ASP A 196 6.94 1.54 -4.57
CA ASP A 196 6.87 2.98 -4.34
C ASP A 196 7.82 3.36 -3.21
N MET A 197 8.66 4.37 -3.43
CA MET A 197 9.56 4.93 -2.41
C MET A 197 10.45 3.89 -1.73
N ALA A 198 11.09 3.04 -2.54
CA ALA A 198 12.08 2.06 -2.07
C ALA A 198 13.43 2.70 -1.74
#